data_77b08e445f7c8646648dffcbdd89ee2b
#
_entry.id   77b08e445f7c8646648dffcbdd89ee2b
#
_cell.length_a   1.000
_cell.length_b   1.000
_cell.length_c   1.000
_cell.angle_alpha   90.00
_cell.angle_beta   90.00
_cell.angle_gamma   90.00
#
_symmetry.space_group_name_H-M   'P 1'
#
loop_
_entity.id
_entity.type
_entity.pdbx_description
1 polymer ?
#
loop_
_entity_poly.entity_id
_entity_poly.type
_entity_poly.pdbx_seq_one_letter_code
_entity_poly.pdbx_strand_id
1 'polypeptide(L)'
;MSLMKVSRQLIALFLFLAILLSETGLAAAQSTTVQFFPETGHHVRADFLRFYKSVPNPRLVFGYPITEQITSSDGKTVQYFQRARFELRTDLPENQRVQLTPVGQALYQPANQLTLSNTAGCDLFPTGHSVCFAFLDFFKTNGGTAQFGNPISPFEFQDNLIVQYFESARFEWRADRPEGQRVVLTDLGRYYFDRLGEDPAFLRPVNPLDATINPILSVKVNAFVANSLTRSTGQQTVYVIVQSQTLQPISNATGKVTVHWTDGQTEDYFFTTNNTGLGIVTFDFADQKQGELVPIAITVVYQGLGSTTRTSFRIWF
;
A
#
# COMPACT_ATOMS: atom_id res chain seq x y z
N MET A 1 53.66 2.25 46.37
CA MET A 1 52.16 2.39 46.48
C MET A 1 51.56 3.36 45.45
N SER A 2 52.18 3.52 44.28
CA SER A 2 51.74 4.49 43.27
C SER A 2 51.30 3.87 41.95
N LEU A 3 51.62 2.64 41.62
CA LEU A 3 51.31 1.98 40.35
C LEU A 3 49.90 1.40 40.24
N MET A 4 49.19 1.20 41.37
CA MET A 4 47.82 0.65 41.35
C MET A 4 46.70 1.69 41.13
N LYS A 5 46.95 2.99 41.28
CA LYS A 5 45.96 4.05 41.05
C LYS A 5 45.81 4.44 39.56
N VAL A 6 46.88 4.31 38.77
CA VAL A 6 46.86 4.65 37.34
C VAL A 6 46.06 3.63 36.53
N SER A 7 46.10 2.35 36.89
CA SER A 7 45.39 1.28 36.19
C SER A 7 43.85 1.39 36.31
N ARG A 8 43.35 1.84 37.47
CA ARG A 8 41.89 1.99 37.68
C ARG A 8 41.28 3.17 36.92
N GLN A 9 42.03 4.24 36.71
CA GLN A 9 41.56 5.38 35.93
C GLN A 9 41.57 5.10 34.42
N LEU A 10 42.54 4.34 33.93
CA LEU A 10 42.60 3.90 32.55
C LEU A 10 41.48 2.90 32.20
N ILE A 11 41.15 1.97 33.11
CA ILE A 11 40.05 1.01 32.92
C ILE A 11 38.70 1.74 32.95
N ALA A 12 38.50 2.73 33.81
CA ALA A 12 37.28 3.53 33.86
C ALA A 12 37.12 4.40 32.58
N LEU A 13 38.22 4.94 32.04
CA LEU A 13 38.18 5.72 30.81
C LEU A 13 37.88 4.84 29.57
N PHE A 14 38.40 3.60 29.52
CA PHE A 14 38.09 2.65 28.45
C PHE A 14 36.67 2.14 28.54
N LEU A 15 36.13 1.91 29.72
CA LEU A 15 34.70 1.54 29.88
C LEU A 15 33.75 2.69 29.53
N PHE A 16 34.11 3.94 29.81
CA PHE A 16 33.31 5.09 29.44
C PHE A 16 33.35 5.37 27.91
N LEU A 17 34.49 5.14 27.27
CA LEU A 17 34.63 5.28 25.82
C LEU A 17 33.91 4.15 25.05
N ALA A 18 33.86 2.93 25.63
CA ALA A 18 33.11 1.81 25.05
C ALA A 18 31.59 1.99 25.11
N ILE A 19 31.06 2.74 26.09
CA ILE A 19 29.63 3.05 26.23
C ILE A 19 29.22 4.17 25.25
N LEU A 20 30.13 5.07 24.88
CA LEU A 20 29.88 6.13 23.90
C LEU A 20 29.89 5.66 22.43
N LEU A 21 30.38 4.45 22.15
CA LEU A 21 30.43 3.87 20.81
C LEU A 21 29.25 2.92 20.48
N SER A 22 28.33 2.71 21.41
CA SER A 22 27.22 1.77 21.24
C SER A 22 25.89 2.41 20.78
N GLU A 23 25.87 3.70 20.47
CA GLU A 23 24.69 4.36 19.90
C GLU A 23 24.83 4.74 18.41
N THR A 24 25.49 3.93 17.62
CA THR A 24 25.15 3.91 16.20
C THR A 24 23.89 3.06 16.06
N GLY A 25 22.75 3.65 16.42
CA GLY A 25 21.47 3.13 15.99
C GLY A 25 21.52 3.01 14.47
N LEU A 26 21.61 1.77 13.98
CA LEU A 26 21.21 1.47 12.61
C LEU A 26 19.80 2.03 12.47
N ALA A 27 19.69 3.21 11.88
CA ALA A 27 18.44 3.63 11.28
C ALA A 27 18.13 2.55 10.24
N ALA A 28 17.36 1.52 10.64
CA ALA A 28 16.74 0.61 9.73
C ALA A 28 15.95 1.52 8.79
N ALA A 29 16.42 1.67 7.56
CA ALA A 29 15.67 2.31 6.51
C ALA A 29 14.31 1.59 6.55
N GLN A 30 13.26 2.30 6.97
CA GLN A 30 11.91 1.78 6.93
C GLN A 30 11.65 1.47 5.47
N SER A 31 11.77 0.22 5.12
CA SER A 31 11.39 -0.29 3.81
C SER A 31 9.92 0.12 3.66
N THR A 32 9.67 1.09 2.79
CA THR A 32 8.30 1.50 2.47
C THR A 32 7.60 0.28 1.93
N THR A 33 6.73 -0.32 2.74
CA THR A 33 6.00 -1.54 2.41
C THR A 33 4.91 -1.30 1.36
N VAL A 34 4.75 -0.04 0.92
CA VAL A 34 3.70 0.40 -0.02
C VAL A 34 4.24 1.49 -0.94
N GLN A 35 3.86 1.43 -2.21
CA GLN A 35 4.13 2.48 -3.19
C GLN A 35 2.87 2.76 -4.00
N PHE A 36 2.49 4.05 -4.10
CA PHE A 36 1.43 4.52 -4.97
C PHE A 36 1.98 4.86 -6.36
N PHE A 37 1.22 4.53 -7.39
CA PHE A 37 1.53 4.82 -8.81
C PHE A 37 0.48 5.79 -9.35
N PRO A 38 0.80 7.09 -9.42
CA PRO A 38 -0.14 8.12 -9.86
C PRO A 38 -0.57 7.96 -11.32
N GLU A 39 0.24 7.26 -12.12
CA GLU A 39 -0.05 7.01 -13.54
C GLU A 39 -1.32 6.16 -13.76
N THR A 40 -1.66 5.31 -12.80
CA THR A 40 -2.83 4.45 -12.86
C THR A 40 -3.74 4.56 -11.63
N GLY A 41 -3.25 5.25 -10.59
CA GLY A 41 -3.99 5.46 -9.34
C GLY A 41 -4.09 4.21 -8.46
N HIS A 42 -3.09 3.33 -8.49
CA HIS A 42 -3.08 2.11 -7.69
C HIS A 42 -1.84 1.99 -6.82
N HIS A 43 -1.95 1.16 -5.77
CA HIS A 43 -0.84 0.85 -4.87
C HIS A 43 -0.28 -0.54 -5.15
N VAL A 44 1.02 -0.68 -4.93
CA VAL A 44 1.67 -1.99 -4.83
C VAL A 44 2.23 -2.13 -3.42
N ARG A 45 1.97 -3.26 -2.76
CA ARG A 45 2.24 -3.45 -1.32
C ARG A 45 3.09 -4.69 -1.05
N ALA A 46 3.81 -4.65 0.09
CA ALA A 46 4.47 -5.79 0.73
C ALA A 46 5.24 -6.69 -0.26
N ASP A 47 4.88 -7.96 -0.35
CA ASP A 47 5.55 -8.95 -1.17
C ASP A 47 5.51 -8.60 -2.67
N PHE A 48 4.38 -8.09 -3.16
CA PHE A 48 4.24 -7.63 -4.54
C PHE A 48 5.17 -6.46 -4.85
N LEU A 49 5.34 -5.51 -3.92
CA LEU A 49 6.26 -4.40 -4.12
C LEU A 49 7.73 -4.85 -4.12
N ARG A 50 8.07 -5.79 -3.25
CA ARG A 50 9.41 -6.39 -3.20
C ARG A 50 9.72 -7.08 -4.52
N PHE A 51 8.79 -7.90 -5.02
CA PHE A 51 8.93 -8.60 -6.29
C PHE A 51 8.97 -7.62 -7.46
N TYR A 52 8.11 -6.60 -7.50
CA TYR A 52 8.13 -5.56 -8.53
C TYR A 52 9.50 -4.88 -8.61
N LYS A 53 10.11 -4.56 -7.47
CA LYS A 53 11.42 -3.91 -7.38
C LYS A 53 12.60 -4.86 -7.59
N SER A 54 12.40 -6.15 -7.70
CA SER A 54 13.49 -7.13 -7.86
C SER A 54 14.12 -7.13 -9.25
N VAL A 55 13.47 -6.51 -10.24
CA VAL A 55 13.99 -6.41 -11.62
C VAL A 55 14.52 -5.00 -11.91
N PRO A 56 15.50 -4.83 -12.78
CA PRO A 56 16.12 -3.53 -13.08
C PRO A 56 15.14 -2.49 -13.62
N ASN A 57 14.22 -2.89 -14.50
CA ASN A 57 13.26 -2.02 -15.17
C ASN A 57 11.82 -2.51 -15.00
N PRO A 58 11.24 -2.46 -13.79
CA PRO A 58 9.92 -3.02 -13.52
C PRO A 58 8.81 -2.39 -14.36
N ARG A 59 8.89 -1.09 -14.64
CA ARG A 59 7.94 -0.39 -15.53
C ARG A 59 7.96 -0.90 -16.96
N LEU A 60 9.14 -1.27 -17.45
CA LEU A 60 9.28 -1.85 -18.79
C LEU A 60 8.77 -3.29 -18.81
N VAL A 61 9.10 -4.07 -17.80
CA VAL A 61 8.81 -5.51 -17.76
C VAL A 61 7.36 -5.79 -17.37
N PHE A 62 6.89 -5.22 -16.27
CA PHE A 62 5.54 -5.48 -15.75
C PHE A 62 4.52 -4.41 -16.13
N GLY A 63 4.98 -3.19 -16.47
CA GLY A 63 4.13 -2.03 -16.59
C GLY A 63 3.71 -1.46 -15.23
N TYR A 64 2.72 -0.58 -15.24
CA TYR A 64 2.12 -0.04 -14.02
C TYR A 64 1.05 -0.99 -13.45
N PRO A 65 0.79 -1.00 -12.14
CA PRO A 65 -0.34 -1.72 -11.57
C PRO A 65 -1.65 -1.18 -12.15
N ILE A 66 -2.59 -2.05 -12.49
CA ILE A 66 -3.92 -1.69 -13.01
C ILE A 66 -5.04 -2.06 -12.05
N THR A 67 -4.71 -2.72 -10.94
CA THR A 67 -5.63 -2.99 -9.82
C THR A 67 -4.89 -2.80 -8.50
N GLU A 68 -5.64 -2.74 -7.39
CA GLU A 68 -5.12 -3.09 -6.08
C GLU A 68 -4.88 -4.61 -6.00
N GLN A 69 -4.35 -5.09 -4.87
CA GLN A 69 -4.37 -6.52 -4.54
C GLN A 69 -5.83 -6.96 -4.35
N ILE A 70 -6.26 -7.98 -5.09
CA ILE A 70 -7.63 -8.50 -5.10
C ILE A 70 -7.66 -10.02 -4.93
N THR A 71 -8.83 -10.56 -4.60
CA THR A 71 -9.15 -11.95 -4.84
C THR A 71 -9.78 -12.06 -6.23
N SER A 72 -9.08 -12.72 -7.14
CA SER A 72 -9.48 -12.89 -8.53
C SER A 72 -10.64 -13.90 -8.65
N SER A 73 -11.31 -13.91 -9.80
CA SER A 73 -12.39 -14.85 -10.14
C SER A 73 -11.97 -16.32 -10.05
N ASP A 74 -10.66 -16.62 -10.19
CA ASP A 74 -10.09 -17.96 -9.99
C ASP A 74 -9.77 -18.30 -8.52
N GLY A 75 -10.17 -17.44 -7.57
CA GLY A 75 -10.00 -17.63 -6.12
C GLY A 75 -8.61 -17.33 -5.58
N LYS A 76 -7.70 -16.81 -6.41
CA LYS A 76 -6.33 -16.49 -6.02
C LYS A 76 -6.18 -15.06 -5.55
N THR A 77 -5.27 -14.83 -4.63
CA THR A 77 -4.84 -13.46 -4.24
C THR A 77 -3.84 -12.97 -5.26
N VAL A 78 -4.19 -11.90 -5.99
CA VAL A 78 -3.41 -11.42 -7.13
C VAL A 78 -3.35 -9.90 -7.17
N GLN A 79 -2.43 -9.40 -8.00
CA GLN A 79 -2.44 -8.02 -8.48
C GLN A 79 -2.13 -8.01 -9.97
N TYR A 80 -2.93 -7.28 -10.72
CA TYR A 80 -2.73 -7.10 -12.16
C TYR A 80 -1.89 -5.86 -12.44
N PHE A 81 -0.96 -6.04 -13.37
CA PHE A 81 -0.16 -4.99 -13.99
C PHE A 81 -0.49 -4.95 -15.48
N GLN A 82 -0.10 -3.90 -16.18
CA GLN A 82 -0.37 -3.79 -17.62
C GLN A 82 0.08 -5.06 -18.37
N ARG A 83 1.28 -5.61 -18.05
CA ARG A 83 1.93 -6.70 -18.79
C ARG A 83 2.00 -8.02 -18.05
N ALA A 84 1.67 -8.05 -16.77
CA ALA A 84 1.82 -9.21 -15.92
C ALA A 84 0.66 -9.34 -14.91
N ARG A 85 0.50 -10.53 -14.37
CA ARG A 85 -0.30 -10.81 -13.18
C ARG A 85 0.57 -11.46 -12.14
N PHE A 86 0.66 -10.85 -10.96
CA PHE A 86 1.32 -11.43 -9.80
C PHE A 86 0.34 -12.23 -8.97
N GLU A 87 0.74 -13.41 -8.53
CA GLU A 87 -0.04 -14.30 -7.66
C GLU A 87 0.68 -14.47 -6.32
N LEU A 88 -0.03 -14.31 -5.20
CA LEU A 88 0.52 -14.49 -3.86
C LEU A 88 0.33 -15.94 -3.39
N ARG A 89 1.42 -16.62 -3.13
CA ARG A 89 1.50 -17.99 -2.60
C ARG A 89 2.03 -17.95 -1.17
N THR A 90 1.12 -17.83 -0.21
CA THR A 90 1.48 -17.77 1.22
C THR A 90 2.01 -19.09 1.78
N ASP A 91 1.81 -20.18 1.06
CA ASP A 91 2.34 -21.51 1.36
C ASP A 91 3.84 -21.67 1.05
N LEU A 92 4.42 -20.71 0.30
CA LEU A 92 5.83 -20.71 -0.08
C LEU A 92 6.68 -19.85 0.88
N PRO A 93 8.00 -20.09 0.94
CA PRO A 93 8.93 -19.20 1.64
C PRO A 93 8.82 -17.73 1.17
N GLU A 94 9.11 -16.79 2.05
CA GLU A 94 8.89 -15.35 1.83
C GLU A 94 9.46 -14.80 0.50
N ASN A 95 10.65 -15.26 0.12
CA ASN A 95 11.32 -14.84 -1.12
C ASN A 95 10.75 -15.49 -2.40
N GLN A 96 9.82 -16.46 -2.27
CA GLN A 96 9.19 -17.18 -3.38
C GLN A 96 7.67 -17.01 -3.40
N ARG A 97 7.10 -16.20 -2.50
CA ARG A 97 5.65 -16.04 -2.38
C ARG A 97 4.98 -15.41 -3.59
N VAL A 98 5.70 -14.58 -4.32
CA VAL A 98 5.14 -13.96 -5.53
C VAL A 98 5.57 -14.75 -6.74
N GLN A 99 4.57 -15.25 -7.46
CA GLN A 99 4.73 -16.00 -8.69
C GLN A 99 4.11 -15.23 -9.86
N LEU A 100 4.74 -15.30 -11.03
CA LEU A 100 4.14 -14.78 -12.27
C LEU A 100 3.14 -15.79 -12.80
N THR A 101 1.92 -15.34 -13.06
CA THR A 101 0.97 -16.12 -13.86
C THR A 101 1.49 -16.24 -15.29
N PRO A 102 1.47 -17.44 -15.92
CA PRO A 102 1.94 -17.62 -17.30
C PRO A 102 0.92 -17.06 -18.31
N VAL A 103 0.72 -15.74 -18.29
CA VAL A 103 -0.30 -15.04 -19.10
C VAL A 103 -0.03 -15.17 -20.61
N GLY A 104 1.24 -15.27 -21.01
CA GLY A 104 1.60 -15.51 -22.40
C GLY A 104 1.08 -16.84 -22.88
N GLN A 105 1.32 -17.92 -22.11
CA GLN A 105 0.81 -19.26 -22.42
C GLN A 105 -0.72 -19.31 -22.43
N ALA A 106 -1.35 -18.65 -21.46
CA ALA A 106 -2.81 -18.64 -21.35
C ALA A 106 -3.48 -17.90 -22.52
N LEU A 107 -2.84 -16.88 -23.09
CA LEU A 107 -3.38 -16.03 -24.15
C LEU A 107 -2.86 -16.40 -25.54
N TYR A 108 -1.90 -17.31 -25.63
CA TYR A 108 -1.29 -17.67 -26.92
C TYR A 108 -2.34 -18.26 -27.89
N GLN A 109 -2.33 -17.73 -29.09
CA GLN A 109 -3.05 -18.26 -30.25
C GLN A 109 -2.06 -18.28 -31.41
N PRO A 110 -1.79 -19.46 -32.04
CA PRO A 110 -0.87 -19.58 -33.13
C PRO A 110 -1.26 -18.69 -34.32
N ALA A 111 -0.26 -18.07 -34.95
CA ALA A 111 -0.43 -17.24 -36.11
C ALA A 111 0.53 -17.66 -37.23
N ASN A 112 0.68 -16.83 -38.28
CA ASN A 112 1.55 -17.13 -39.41
C ASN A 112 3.02 -17.13 -38.98
N GLN A 113 3.65 -18.30 -39.00
CA GLN A 113 5.04 -18.46 -38.62
C GLN A 113 5.99 -17.85 -39.65
N LEU A 114 7.02 -17.20 -39.14
CA LEU A 114 8.10 -16.64 -39.97
C LEU A 114 9.31 -17.61 -40.01
N THR A 115 9.71 -18.00 -41.21
CA THR A 115 10.90 -18.79 -41.37
C THR A 115 12.14 -17.90 -41.40
N LEU A 116 13.08 -18.14 -40.49
CA LEU A 116 14.35 -17.43 -40.48
C LEU A 116 15.32 -18.14 -41.43
N SER A 117 15.87 -17.39 -42.40
CA SER A 117 16.89 -17.89 -43.32
C SER A 117 18.28 -17.95 -42.71
N ASN A 118 18.49 -17.21 -41.60
CA ASN A 118 19.78 -17.17 -40.87
C ASN A 118 19.50 -17.27 -39.38
N THR A 119 20.11 -18.25 -38.72
CA THR A 119 20.02 -18.50 -37.29
C THR A 119 21.28 -18.06 -36.52
N ALA A 120 22.26 -17.42 -37.20
CA ALA A 120 23.36 -16.80 -36.50
C ALA A 120 22.84 -15.65 -35.61
N GLY A 121 23.18 -15.66 -34.33
CA GLY A 121 22.61 -14.71 -33.34
C GLY A 121 21.29 -15.15 -32.72
N CYS A 122 21.02 -16.46 -32.75
CA CYS A 122 19.89 -17.08 -32.05
C CYS A 122 20.37 -18.01 -30.94
N ASP A 123 19.65 -18.03 -29.83
CA ASP A 123 19.76 -19.07 -28.79
C ASP A 123 18.55 -20.03 -28.89
N LEU A 124 18.85 -21.32 -28.91
CA LEU A 124 17.83 -22.38 -28.90
C LEU A 124 17.46 -22.74 -27.44
N PHE A 125 16.18 -22.81 -27.16
CA PHE A 125 15.65 -23.14 -25.84
C PHE A 125 15.12 -24.59 -25.76
N PRO A 126 14.95 -25.15 -24.53
CA PRO A 126 14.46 -26.52 -24.34
C PRO A 126 13.08 -26.80 -24.96
N THR A 127 12.28 -25.77 -25.20
CA THR A 127 10.99 -25.85 -25.88
C THR A 127 11.07 -26.09 -27.37
N GLY A 128 12.30 -26.11 -27.94
CA GLY A 128 12.53 -26.24 -29.38
C GLY A 128 12.40 -24.93 -30.17
N HIS A 129 12.10 -23.84 -29.48
CA HIS A 129 12.01 -22.51 -30.09
C HIS A 129 13.30 -21.71 -29.90
N SER A 130 13.66 -20.91 -30.87
CA SER A 130 14.83 -20.01 -30.81
C SER A 130 14.36 -18.57 -30.57
N VAL A 131 15.14 -17.84 -29.76
CA VAL A 131 15.03 -16.38 -29.64
C VAL A 131 16.23 -15.76 -30.32
N CYS A 132 16.01 -14.73 -31.15
CA CYS A 132 17.05 -14.22 -32.04
C CYS A 132 17.18 -12.70 -32.02
N PHE A 133 18.37 -12.20 -32.34
CA PHE A 133 18.62 -10.78 -32.63
C PHE A 133 18.19 -9.85 -31.51
N ALA A 134 17.50 -8.79 -31.84
CA ALA A 134 17.01 -7.80 -30.85
C ALA A 134 16.09 -8.38 -29.80
N PHE A 135 15.32 -9.43 -30.10
CA PHE A 135 14.52 -10.13 -29.10
C PHE A 135 15.40 -10.88 -28.11
N LEU A 136 16.49 -11.48 -28.56
CA LEU A 136 17.44 -12.16 -27.68
C LEU A 136 18.18 -11.16 -26.77
N ASP A 137 18.62 -10.04 -27.33
CA ASP A 137 19.26 -8.98 -26.55
C ASP A 137 18.32 -8.42 -25.47
N PHE A 138 17.08 -8.14 -25.86
CA PHE A 138 16.04 -7.68 -24.93
C PHE A 138 15.74 -8.72 -23.85
N PHE A 139 15.60 -9.98 -24.23
CA PHE A 139 15.36 -11.09 -23.32
C PHE A 139 16.47 -11.21 -22.28
N LYS A 140 17.72 -11.27 -22.70
CA LYS A 140 18.89 -11.38 -21.81
C LYS A 140 19.03 -10.18 -20.87
N THR A 141 18.83 -8.98 -21.40
CA THR A 141 18.99 -7.72 -20.63
C THR A 141 17.93 -7.55 -19.55
N ASN A 142 16.72 -8.08 -19.77
CA ASN A 142 15.58 -7.85 -18.87
C ASN A 142 15.18 -9.08 -18.04
N GLY A 143 16.09 -10.02 -17.79
CA GLY A 143 15.91 -11.10 -16.82
C GLY A 143 15.66 -12.49 -17.39
N GLY A 144 15.61 -12.64 -18.70
CA GLY A 144 15.61 -13.94 -19.37
C GLY A 144 14.45 -14.85 -18.97
N THR A 145 14.76 -16.16 -18.89
CA THR A 145 13.78 -17.19 -18.53
C THR A 145 13.15 -16.98 -17.15
N ALA A 146 13.89 -16.45 -16.19
CA ALA A 146 13.36 -16.19 -14.86
C ALA A 146 12.22 -15.17 -14.87
N GLN A 147 12.23 -14.25 -15.83
CA GLN A 147 11.25 -13.17 -15.94
C GLN A 147 10.15 -13.44 -16.96
N PHE A 148 10.51 -13.98 -18.14
CA PHE A 148 9.58 -14.15 -19.25
C PHE A 148 9.11 -15.59 -19.44
N GLY A 149 9.76 -16.55 -18.78
CA GLY A 149 9.61 -17.97 -19.07
C GLY A 149 10.37 -18.37 -20.33
N ASN A 150 10.18 -19.61 -20.79
CA ASN A 150 10.74 -20.07 -22.05
C ASN A 150 9.91 -19.54 -23.23
N PRO A 151 10.53 -19.38 -24.43
CA PRO A 151 9.75 -19.10 -25.65
C PRO A 151 8.82 -20.29 -25.94
N ILE A 152 7.55 -20.01 -26.25
CA ILE A 152 6.51 -21.01 -26.54
C ILE A 152 6.03 -20.94 -27.99
N SER A 153 6.56 -20.00 -28.77
CA SER A 153 6.31 -19.89 -30.20
C SER A 153 7.60 -19.59 -30.98
N PRO A 154 7.65 -19.88 -32.30
CA PRO A 154 8.60 -19.23 -33.18
C PRO A 154 8.27 -17.73 -33.32
N PHE A 155 9.00 -17.02 -34.19
CA PHE A 155 8.55 -15.72 -34.68
C PHE A 155 7.27 -15.89 -35.50
N GLU A 156 6.30 -15.04 -35.26
CA GLU A 156 5.01 -15.05 -35.93
C GLU A 156 4.66 -13.64 -36.42
N PHE A 157 3.83 -13.56 -37.47
CA PHE A 157 3.27 -12.32 -37.95
C PHE A 157 1.82 -12.24 -37.51
N GLN A 158 1.55 -11.33 -36.58
CA GLN A 158 0.22 -11.13 -35.98
C GLN A 158 -0.04 -9.62 -35.81
N ASP A 159 -1.22 -9.16 -36.16
CA ASP A 159 -1.65 -7.74 -36.05
C ASP A 159 -0.68 -6.77 -36.75
N ASN A 160 -0.13 -7.14 -37.91
CA ASN A 160 0.90 -6.42 -38.67
C ASN A 160 2.24 -6.23 -37.93
N LEU A 161 2.53 -7.05 -36.93
CA LEU A 161 3.76 -7.02 -36.15
C LEU A 161 4.45 -8.38 -36.20
N ILE A 162 5.78 -8.35 -36.11
CA ILE A 162 6.55 -9.55 -35.77
C ILE A 162 6.48 -9.72 -34.27
N VAL A 163 6.01 -10.89 -33.83
CA VAL A 163 5.83 -11.22 -32.43
C VAL A 163 6.48 -12.54 -32.07
N GLN A 164 6.75 -12.73 -30.79
CA GLN A 164 7.12 -14.01 -30.19
C GLN A 164 6.53 -14.12 -28.80
N TYR A 165 5.93 -15.28 -28.54
CA TYR A 165 5.34 -15.57 -27.23
C TYR A 165 6.33 -16.33 -26.36
N PHE A 166 6.29 -15.97 -25.07
CA PHE A 166 6.94 -16.62 -23.94
C PHE A 166 5.87 -17.05 -22.94
N GLU A 167 6.22 -17.92 -21.97
CA GLU A 167 5.26 -18.38 -20.97
C GLU A 167 4.53 -17.20 -20.27
N SER A 168 5.25 -16.14 -19.92
CA SER A 168 4.70 -14.99 -19.18
C SER A 168 4.68 -13.67 -19.96
N ALA A 169 5.04 -13.66 -21.24
CA ALA A 169 5.14 -12.42 -22.02
C ALA A 169 4.88 -12.65 -23.51
N ARG A 170 4.62 -11.56 -24.25
CA ARG A 170 4.67 -11.48 -25.71
C ARG A 170 5.53 -10.29 -26.09
N PHE A 171 6.56 -10.55 -26.90
CA PHE A 171 7.41 -9.51 -27.48
C PHE A 171 6.87 -9.11 -28.84
N GLU A 172 6.98 -7.83 -29.16
CA GLU A 172 6.57 -7.22 -30.43
C GLU A 172 7.73 -6.42 -31.01
N TRP A 173 7.94 -6.54 -32.32
CA TRP A 173 8.85 -5.68 -33.05
C TRP A 173 8.15 -4.45 -33.59
N ARG A 174 8.58 -3.28 -33.13
CA ARG A 174 8.03 -1.96 -33.51
C ARG A 174 9.06 -1.22 -34.36
N ALA A 175 8.95 -1.37 -35.70
CA ALA A 175 9.88 -0.72 -36.65
C ALA A 175 9.77 0.82 -36.63
N ASP A 176 8.64 1.35 -36.17
CA ASP A 176 8.34 2.79 -36.00
C ASP A 176 9.10 3.44 -34.81
N ARG A 177 9.76 2.65 -33.97
CA ARG A 177 10.53 3.15 -32.84
C ARG A 177 12.03 3.30 -33.14
N PRO A 178 12.74 4.16 -32.37
CA PRO A 178 14.19 4.29 -32.49
C PRO A 178 14.89 2.95 -32.25
N GLU A 179 16.07 2.82 -32.82
CA GLU A 179 16.94 1.68 -32.56
C GLU A 179 17.19 1.49 -31.05
N GLY A 180 17.25 0.23 -30.60
CA GLY A 180 17.33 -0.11 -29.16
C GLY A 180 16.00 -0.04 -28.39
N GLN A 181 14.97 0.53 -28.98
CA GLN A 181 13.61 0.61 -28.36
C GLN A 181 12.53 -0.12 -29.17
N ARG A 182 12.94 -0.86 -30.19
CA ARG A 182 12.00 -1.52 -31.12
C ARG A 182 11.35 -2.76 -30.56
N VAL A 183 11.93 -3.39 -29.55
CA VAL A 183 11.30 -4.51 -28.85
C VAL A 183 10.46 -3.97 -27.71
N VAL A 184 9.17 -4.28 -27.73
CA VAL A 184 8.22 -3.88 -26.68
C VAL A 184 7.43 -5.09 -26.21
N LEU A 185 6.84 -4.97 -25.02
CA LEU A 185 6.00 -5.99 -24.44
C LEU A 185 4.53 -5.64 -24.65
N THR A 186 3.74 -6.62 -25.05
CA THR A 186 2.28 -6.52 -25.10
C THR A 186 1.70 -6.41 -23.70
N ASP A 187 0.63 -5.64 -23.53
CA ASP A 187 -0.08 -5.48 -22.26
C ASP A 187 -0.94 -6.72 -21.90
N LEU A 188 -0.30 -7.91 -21.84
CA LEU A 188 -0.98 -9.19 -21.62
C LEU A 188 -1.69 -9.27 -20.25
N GLY A 189 -1.20 -8.56 -19.24
CA GLY A 189 -1.85 -8.53 -17.95
C GLY A 189 -3.25 -7.93 -18.03
N ARG A 190 -3.43 -6.87 -18.83
CA ARG A 190 -4.73 -6.28 -19.11
C ARG A 190 -5.63 -7.22 -19.92
N TYR A 191 -5.11 -7.85 -20.97
CA TYR A 191 -5.88 -8.80 -21.76
C TYR A 191 -6.31 -10.03 -20.94
N TYR A 192 -5.47 -10.48 -20.02
CA TYR A 192 -5.80 -11.60 -19.14
C TYR A 192 -6.88 -11.25 -18.12
N PHE A 193 -6.85 -10.02 -17.58
CA PHE A 193 -7.90 -9.47 -16.73
C PHE A 193 -9.27 -9.53 -17.42
N ASP A 194 -9.33 -9.03 -18.66
CA ASP A 194 -10.55 -9.00 -19.46
C ASP A 194 -11.02 -10.44 -19.81
N ARG A 195 -10.09 -11.35 -20.13
CA ARG A 195 -10.40 -12.75 -20.46
C ARG A 195 -10.99 -13.52 -19.29
N LEU A 196 -10.53 -13.28 -18.07
CA LEU A 196 -11.09 -13.92 -16.87
C LEU A 196 -12.45 -13.34 -16.46
N GLY A 197 -12.90 -12.26 -17.08
CA GLY A 197 -14.13 -11.57 -16.72
C GLY A 197 -14.08 -10.96 -15.32
N GLU A 198 -12.93 -10.43 -14.95
CA GLU A 198 -12.77 -9.71 -13.67
C GLU A 198 -13.66 -8.46 -13.65
N ASP A 199 -14.12 -8.07 -12.45
CA ASP A 199 -14.97 -6.87 -12.31
C ASP A 199 -14.19 -5.61 -12.74
N PRO A 200 -14.68 -4.88 -13.78
CA PRO A 200 -14.07 -3.62 -14.22
C PRO A 200 -13.96 -2.56 -13.11
N ALA A 201 -14.72 -2.69 -12.03
CA ALA A 201 -14.59 -1.80 -10.87
C ALA A 201 -13.19 -1.85 -10.23
N PHE A 202 -12.46 -2.97 -10.33
CA PHE A 202 -11.09 -3.11 -9.84
C PHE A 202 -10.08 -2.22 -10.58
N LEU A 203 -10.40 -1.76 -11.78
CA LEU A 203 -9.56 -0.85 -12.58
C LEU A 203 -9.72 0.62 -12.19
N ARG A 204 -10.65 0.95 -11.28
CA ARG A 204 -10.86 2.33 -10.86
C ARG A 204 -9.72 2.79 -9.97
N PRO A 205 -9.17 3.99 -10.22
CA PRO A 205 -8.19 4.59 -9.33
C PRO A 205 -8.70 4.69 -7.90
N VAL A 206 -7.81 4.41 -6.94
CA VAL A 206 -8.10 4.56 -5.52
C VAL A 206 -7.51 5.85 -4.98
N ASN A 207 -7.95 6.25 -3.78
CA ASN A 207 -7.41 7.43 -3.13
C ASN A 207 -5.94 7.16 -2.71
N PRO A 208 -4.96 7.98 -3.12
CA PRO A 208 -3.56 7.84 -2.72
C PRO A 208 -3.34 8.00 -1.21
N LEU A 209 -4.28 8.58 -0.51
CA LEU A 209 -4.28 8.81 0.94
C LEU A 209 -5.11 7.78 1.72
N ASP A 210 -5.30 6.58 1.16
CA ASP A 210 -5.99 5.50 1.89
C ASP A 210 -5.33 5.31 3.27
N ALA A 211 -6.16 5.32 4.32
CA ALA A 211 -5.74 5.23 5.71
C ALA A 211 -4.91 3.98 6.04
N THR A 212 -5.03 2.90 5.24
CA THR A 212 -4.20 1.69 5.39
C THR A 212 -2.75 1.89 4.96
N ILE A 213 -2.46 2.98 4.25
CA ILE A 213 -1.14 3.30 3.66
C ILE A 213 -0.43 4.39 4.43
N ASN A 214 -1.17 5.36 4.94
CA ASN A 214 -0.67 6.37 5.85
C ASN A 214 -0.97 5.91 7.28
N PRO A 215 0.03 5.41 8.03
CA PRO A 215 -0.21 5.09 9.43
C PRO A 215 -0.76 6.34 10.11
N ILE A 216 -1.82 6.17 10.88
CA ILE A 216 -2.32 7.26 11.70
C ILE A 216 -1.26 7.50 12.78
N LEU A 217 -0.59 8.65 12.68
CA LEU A 217 0.49 9.05 13.58
C LEU A 217 0.01 9.96 14.69
N SER A 218 -1.13 10.62 14.49
CA SER A 218 -1.79 11.45 15.49
C SER A 218 -3.29 11.51 15.26
N VAL A 219 -4.01 11.66 16.35
CA VAL A 219 -5.47 11.82 16.38
C VAL A 219 -5.79 13.28 16.69
N LYS A 220 -6.59 13.92 15.85
CA LYS A 220 -7.15 15.26 16.07
C LYS A 220 -8.59 15.11 16.50
N VAL A 221 -8.96 15.78 17.58
CA VAL A 221 -10.32 15.72 18.15
C VAL A 221 -10.89 17.13 18.25
N ASN A 222 -12.04 17.33 17.66
CA ASN A 222 -12.86 18.54 17.82
C ASN A 222 -14.22 18.13 18.42
N ALA A 223 -14.75 18.96 19.32
CA ALA A 223 -16.05 18.68 19.93
C ALA A 223 -16.87 19.97 20.03
N PHE A 224 -18.18 19.82 19.88
CA PHE A 224 -19.15 20.89 20.04
C PHE A 224 -20.46 20.33 20.62
N VAL A 225 -21.21 21.21 21.24
CA VAL A 225 -22.51 20.91 21.82
C VAL A 225 -23.64 21.32 20.87
N ALA A 226 -24.77 20.63 20.92
CA ALA A 226 -25.94 20.99 20.12
C ALA A 226 -26.49 22.35 20.55
N ASN A 227 -26.54 22.62 21.86
CA ASN A 227 -27.07 23.85 22.42
C ASN A 227 -26.02 24.50 23.33
N SER A 228 -25.48 25.65 22.92
CA SER A 228 -24.52 26.41 23.74
C SER A 228 -25.13 27.11 24.93
N LEU A 229 -26.43 27.37 24.90
CA LEU A 229 -27.24 27.94 25.97
C LEU A 229 -28.43 27.02 26.24
N THR A 230 -28.67 26.68 27.52
CA THR A 230 -29.74 25.74 27.93
C THR A 230 -30.47 26.25 29.15
N ARG A 231 -31.58 25.61 29.46
CA ARG A 231 -32.33 25.76 30.76
C ARG A 231 -31.59 24.96 31.81
N SER A 232 -32.05 25.14 33.10
CA SER A 232 -31.57 24.38 34.25
C SER A 232 -31.82 22.86 34.15
N THR A 233 -32.82 22.47 33.38
CA THR A 233 -33.21 21.07 33.13
C THR A 233 -33.42 20.87 31.63
N GLY A 234 -32.93 19.76 31.08
CA GLY A 234 -33.05 19.47 29.67
C GLY A 234 -32.18 18.33 29.19
N GLN A 235 -31.95 18.29 27.89
CA GLN A 235 -31.08 17.31 27.21
C GLN A 235 -29.99 18.04 26.46
N GLN A 236 -28.81 17.49 26.48
CA GLN A 236 -27.65 17.97 25.67
C GLN A 236 -27.10 16.87 24.81
N THR A 237 -26.66 17.24 23.61
CA THR A 237 -25.93 16.37 22.71
C THR A 237 -24.53 16.95 22.43
N VAL A 238 -23.53 16.11 22.58
CA VAL A 238 -22.13 16.41 22.26
C VAL A 238 -21.76 15.66 20.99
N TYR A 239 -21.29 16.40 19.99
CA TYR A 239 -20.73 15.87 18.77
C TYR A 239 -19.21 15.88 18.85
N VAL A 240 -18.57 14.76 18.53
CA VAL A 240 -17.11 14.61 18.56
C VAL A 240 -16.62 14.17 17.19
N ILE A 241 -15.81 15.00 16.55
CA ILE A 241 -15.17 14.70 15.25
C ILE A 241 -13.77 14.23 15.52
N VAL A 242 -13.44 13.03 15.04
CA VAL A 242 -12.13 12.39 15.18
C VAL A 242 -11.50 12.20 13.82
N GLN A 243 -10.31 12.77 13.62
CA GLN A 243 -9.59 12.81 12.36
C GLN A 243 -8.11 12.45 12.55
N SER A 244 -7.47 11.97 11.50
CA SER A 244 -6.03 11.73 11.43
C SER A 244 -5.25 13.06 11.27
N GLN A 245 -3.93 12.99 11.27
CA GLN A 245 -3.04 14.11 10.95
C GLN A 245 -3.33 14.78 9.59
N THR A 246 -3.91 14.03 8.64
CA THR A 246 -4.29 14.49 7.30
C THR A 246 -5.76 14.88 7.18
N LEU A 247 -6.45 15.03 8.33
CA LEU A 247 -7.87 15.37 8.43
C LEU A 247 -8.83 14.32 7.85
N GLN A 248 -8.36 13.09 7.66
CA GLN A 248 -9.24 11.98 7.25
C GLN A 248 -10.03 11.46 8.47
N PRO A 249 -11.31 11.12 8.32
CA PRO A 249 -12.12 10.60 9.41
C PRO A 249 -11.58 9.28 9.94
N ILE A 250 -11.59 9.12 11.27
CA ILE A 250 -11.21 7.88 11.94
C ILE A 250 -12.45 7.17 12.45
N SER A 251 -12.78 6.01 11.87
CA SER A 251 -13.85 5.14 12.37
C SER A 251 -13.37 4.24 13.50
N ASN A 252 -14.31 3.79 14.33
CA ASN A 252 -14.04 2.88 15.46
C ASN A 252 -13.03 3.42 16.50
N ALA A 253 -12.80 4.73 16.56
CA ALA A 253 -12.11 5.35 17.68
C ALA A 253 -13.02 5.33 18.91
N THR A 254 -12.47 4.91 20.04
CA THR A 254 -13.22 4.93 21.31
C THR A 254 -12.95 6.21 22.07
N GLY A 255 -13.97 6.77 22.67
CA GLY A 255 -13.84 8.01 23.41
C GLY A 255 -14.71 8.07 24.65
N LYS A 256 -14.34 9.01 25.52
CA LYS A 256 -15.03 9.33 26.76
C LYS A 256 -15.32 10.82 26.82
N VAL A 257 -16.55 11.18 27.13
CA VAL A 257 -17.02 12.53 27.43
C VAL A 257 -17.21 12.61 28.94
N THR A 258 -16.48 13.47 29.60
CA THR A 258 -16.63 13.76 31.05
C THR A 258 -17.28 15.12 31.20
N VAL A 259 -18.50 15.14 31.78
CA VAL A 259 -19.26 16.35 32.09
C VAL A 259 -18.93 16.76 33.52
N HIS A 260 -18.60 18.03 33.72
CA HIS A 260 -18.32 18.61 35.04
C HIS A 260 -19.54 19.47 35.46
N TRP A 261 -20.35 18.93 36.33
CA TRP A 261 -21.57 19.57 36.77
C TRP A 261 -21.34 20.74 37.74
N THR A 262 -22.31 21.61 37.84
CA THR A 262 -22.24 22.84 38.69
C THR A 262 -22.18 22.57 40.17
N ASP A 263 -22.56 21.39 40.62
CA ASP A 263 -22.45 20.90 41.99
C ASP A 263 -21.08 20.28 42.35
N GLY A 264 -20.16 20.27 41.36
CA GLY A 264 -18.82 19.70 41.50
C GLY A 264 -18.71 18.21 41.19
N GLN A 265 -19.83 17.54 40.86
CA GLN A 265 -19.79 16.14 40.41
C GLN A 265 -19.35 16.01 38.97
N THR A 266 -18.93 14.81 38.61
CA THR A 266 -18.54 14.48 37.23
C THR A 266 -19.25 13.23 36.75
N GLU A 267 -19.62 13.21 35.48
CA GLU A 267 -20.26 12.06 34.86
C GLU A 267 -19.61 11.70 33.56
N ASP A 268 -19.35 10.41 33.35
CA ASP A 268 -18.63 9.88 32.18
C ASP A 268 -19.59 9.17 31.24
N TYR A 269 -19.50 9.51 29.94
CA TYR A 269 -20.25 8.87 28.85
C TYR A 269 -19.28 8.36 27.80
N PHE A 270 -19.49 7.16 27.28
CA PHE A 270 -18.61 6.54 26.30
C PHE A 270 -19.23 6.55 24.90
N PHE A 271 -18.39 6.61 23.88
CA PHE A 271 -18.81 6.57 22.50
C PHE A 271 -17.78 5.85 21.63
N THR A 272 -18.23 5.46 20.43
CA THR A 272 -17.35 4.98 19.35
C THR A 272 -17.71 5.75 18.09
N THR A 273 -16.70 6.16 17.31
CA THR A 273 -16.93 6.90 16.06
C THR A 273 -17.44 5.99 14.95
N ASN A 274 -18.33 6.53 14.13
CA ASN A 274 -18.85 5.90 12.92
C ASN A 274 -17.88 6.04 11.72
N ASN A 275 -18.29 5.60 10.53
CA ASN A 275 -17.47 5.63 9.29
C ASN A 275 -17.10 7.04 8.84
N THR A 276 -17.77 8.09 9.33
CA THR A 276 -17.44 9.49 9.06
C THR A 276 -16.59 10.13 10.15
N GLY A 277 -16.08 9.33 11.10
CA GLY A 277 -15.28 9.82 12.22
C GLY A 277 -16.09 10.58 13.27
N LEU A 278 -17.43 10.45 13.27
CA LEU A 278 -18.33 11.16 14.17
C LEU A 278 -18.74 10.26 15.32
N GLY A 279 -18.51 10.73 16.57
CA GLY A 279 -19.08 10.22 17.81
C GLY A 279 -20.19 11.13 18.31
N ILE A 280 -21.25 10.57 18.87
CA ILE A 280 -22.40 11.30 19.39
C ILE A 280 -22.70 10.80 20.79
N VAL A 281 -22.83 11.71 21.75
CA VAL A 281 -23.24 11.43 23.12
C VAL A 281 -24.40 12.35 23.46
N THR A 282 -25.48 11.77 23.92
CA THR A 282 -26.67 12.52 24.40
C THR A 282 -26.95 12.14 25.86
N PHE A 283 -27.20 13.13 26.69
CA PHE A 283 -27.50 12.95 28.12
C PHE A 283 -28.52 13.96 28.57
N ASP A 284 -29.32 13.57 29.57
CA ASP A 284 -30.27 14.40 30.26
C ASP A 284 -29.63 15.03 31.50
N PHE A 285 -30.10 16.20 31.90
CA PHE A 285 -29.65 16.87 33.12
C PHE A 285 -30.81 17.65 33.76
N ALA A 286 -30.74 17.83 35.07
CA ALA A 286 -31.74 18.56 35.84
C ALA A 286 -31.10 19.39 36.94
N ASP A 287 -31.83 20.42 37.39
CA ASP A 287 -31.51 21.23 38.55
C ASP A 287 -30.13 21.91 38.53
N GLN A 288 -29.61 22.19 37.33
CA GLN A 288 -28.34 22.86 37.18
C GLN A 288 -28.45 24.35 37.50
N LYS A 289 -27.41 24.91 38.12
CA LYS A 289 -27.38 26.27 38.59
C LYS A 289 -27.36 27.30 37.46
N GLN A 290 -28.32 28.21 37.45
CA GLN A 290 -28.43 29.25 36.44
C GLN A 290 -27.23 30.18 36.44
N GLY A 291 -26.78 30.62 35.25
CA GLY A 291 -25.63 31.49 35.02
C GLY A 291 -24.29 30.75 34.93
N GLU A 292 -24.25 29.50 35.36
CA GLU A 292 -23.01 28.70 35.41
C GLU A 292 -22.66 28.06 34.07
N LEU A 293 -21.34 27.85 33.89
CA LEU A 293 -20.78 27.11 32.75
C LEU A 293 -20.61 25.64 33.14
N VAL A 294 -21.04 24.73 32.28
CA VAL A 294 -20.79 23.30 32.38
C VAL A 294 -19.68 22.88 31.43
N PRO A 295 -18.43 22.71 31.91
CA PRO A 295 -17.32 22.26 31.11
C PRO A 295 -17.45 20.77 30.77
N ILE A 296 -17.01 20.42 29.57
CA ILE A 296 -17.00 19.03 29.08
C ILE A 296 -15.58 18.72 28.59
N ALA A 297 -14.97 17.70 29.15
CA ALA A 297 -13.68 17.18 28.69
C ALA A 297 -13.91 15.93 27.83
N ILE A 298 -13.22 15.84 26.72
CA ILE A 298 -13.31 14.69 25.80
C ILE A 298 -11.94 14.07 25.66
N THR A 299 -11.85 12.75 25.87
CA THR A 299 -10.64 11.96 25.63
C THR A 299 -10.95 10.90 24.59
N VAL A 300 -10.09 10.76 23.59
CA VAL A 300 -10.24 9.76 22.52
C VAL A 300 -8.97 8.92 22.45
N VAL A 301 -9.16 7.62 22.22
CA VAL A 301 -8.05 6.66 21.99
C VAL A 301 -8.31 5.89 20.70
N TYR A 302 -7.26 5.77 19.87
CA TYR A 302 -7.27 4.96 18.67
C TYR A 302 -5.90 4.31 18.46
N GLN A 303 -5.84 2.99 18.47
CA GLN A 303 -4.60 2.20 18.28
C GLN A 303 -3.41 2.67 19.15
N GLY A 304 -3.70 3.01 20.41
CA GLY A 304 -2.69 3.50 21.36
C GLY A 304 -2.36 4.99 21.26
N LEU A 305 -2.92 5.70 20.29
CA LEU A 305 -2.80 7.16 20.16
C LEU A 305 -3.92 7.83 20.97
N GLY A 306 -3.56 8.75 21.87
CA GLY A 306 -4.50 9.51 22.68
C GLY A 306 -4.60 10.96 22.22
N SER A 307 -5.81 11.54 22.30
CA SER A 307 -6.03 12.98 22.08
C SER A 307 -7.14 13.49 22.97
N THR A 308 -7.05 14.74 23.39
CA THR A 308 -8.05 15.39 24.26
C THR A 308 -8.50 16.73 23.68
N THR A 309 -9.75 17.06 23.92
CA THR A 309 -10.31 18.39 23.62
C THR A 309 -11.32 18.79 24.71
N ARG A 310 -11.83 20.01 24.64
CA ARG A 310 -12.83 20.54 25.58
C ARG A 310 -13.90 21.31 24.83
N THR A 311 -15.11 21.25 25.36
CA THR A 311 -16.23 22.12 24.98
C THR A 311 -17.02 22.51 26.22
N SER A 312 -18.08 23.27 26.10
CA SER A 312 -18.92 23.65 27.24
C SER A 312 -20.26 24.16 26.75
N PHE A 313 -21.25 24.18 27.68
CA PHE A 313 -22.49 24.90 27.50
C PHE A 313 -22.81 25.70 28.76
N ARG A 314 -23.68 26.68 28.65
CA ARG A 314 -24.08 27.54 29.78
C ARG A 314 -25.54 27.35 30.10
N ILE A 315 -25.83 27.29 31.41
CA ILE A 315 -27.20 27.35 31.95
C ILE A 315 -27.61 28.81 31.99
N TRP A 316 -28.61 29.18 31.22
CA TRP A 316 -28.97 30.61 31.09
C TRP A 316 -30.31 30.95 31.68
N PHE A 317 -31.33 30.10 31.60
CA PHE A 317 -32.68 30.29 32.11
C PHE A 317 -33.30 29.02 32.70
#